data_29c6a37fd18d428d4a9caf6cb2b44a52
#
_entry.id   29c6a37fd18d428d4a9caf6cb2b44a52
#
_cell.length_a   1.000
_cell.length_b   1.000
_cell.length_c   1.000
_cell.angle_alpha   90.00
_cell.angle_beta   90.00
_cell.angle_gamma   90.00
#
_symmetry.space_group_name_H-M   'P 1'
#
loop_
_entity.id
_entity.type
_entity.pdbx_description
1 polymer ?
#
loop_
_entity_poly.entity_id
_entity_poly.type
_entity_poly.pdbx_seq_one_letter_code
_entity_poly.pdbx_strand_id
1 'polypeptide(L)'
;MIDAQIAGISGDMVLSSLVSLGANKSRIIEGIHNAELFLANSKITNIDFVSVQKNGKNATQLILEIDENVDERKATDVKHCIIEAAKKIGLSESGLNFALNTINTLISAEAKVHGEPESSVHFHEAASIDTVVDILGTAIALDDLNLFNDEIICSPVAIGGGTVTFSHGKTSNPAYAILEIFKDSEIIIQGGTITDELTTPTGASILVNLAKTCSEFYPPMKINSIGYGAGSKDFGEFSNVLKIVNGRTKINLVKDTVQILETNVDDVSGEVLGNMIEKIMSNGAKDVTITSGITKKGRPTQLISVICDSESMNSILELLVAETKTLGVRIRNSERYVVPRSIEQNMVEIDGHKFPVHYKIVKGNTHFKIEFEDIKSISNSLNKPFHQIEDLIREKIMEKDG
;
A
#
# COMPACT_ATOMS: atom_id res chain seq x y z
N MET A 1 -2.48 7.02 -8.47
CA MET A 1 -1.19 7.06 -9.20
C MET A 1 -0.53 8.40 -8.99
N ILE A 2 0.66 8.43 -8.43
CA ILE A 2 1.50 9.63 -8.27
C ILE A 2 2.54 9.60 -9.41
N ASP A 3 2.51 10.60 -10.29
CA ASP A 3 3.39 10.67 -11.47
C ASP A 3 4.48 11.73 -11.25
N ALA A 4 5.64 11.27 -10.83
CA ALA A 4 6.85 12.05 -10.52
C ALA A 4 7.98 11.87 -11.57
N GLN A 5 7.68 11.37 -12.77
CA GLN A 5 8.68 10.97 -13.77
C GLN A 5 9.51 12.13 -14.29
N ILE A 6 8.95 13.34 -14.34
CA ILE A 6 9.60 14.50 -14.99
C ILE A 6 9.93 15.57 -13.95
N ALA A 7 8.96 15.97 -13.15
CA ALA A 7 9.09 17.07 -12.19
C ALA A 7 9.67 16.64 -10.83
N GLY A 8 9.88 15.34 -10.61
CA GLY A 8 10.22 14.85 -9.28
C GLY A 8 9.08 15.03 -8.29
N ILE A 9 9.42 15.22 -7.02
CA ILE A 9 8.44 15.35 -5.95
C ILE A 9 8.99 16.19 -4.78
N SER A 10 8.19 17.15 -4.33
CA SER A 10 8.40 17.89 -3.09
C SER A 10 7.12 17.92 -2.27
N GLY A 11 7.20 18.23 -0.99
CA GLY A 11 6.04 18.19 -0.11
C GLY A 11 4.96 19.19 -0.50
N ASP A 12 5.35 20.41 -0.87
CA ASP A 12 4.45 21.44 -1.37
C ASP A 12 3.71 21.03 -2.66
N MET A 13 4.41 20.30 -3.56
CA MET A 13 3.80 19.76 -4.77
C MET A 13 2.77 18.66 -4.47
N VAL A 14 3.06 17.77 -3.51
CA VAL A 14 2.11 16.74 -3.07
C VAL A 14 0.88 17.39 -2.47
N LEU A 15 1.06 18.29 -1.51
CA LEU A 15 -0.03 18.98 -0.83
C LEU A 15 -0.88 19.78 -1.82
N SER A 16 -0.25 20.53 -2.73
CA SER A 16 -0.94 21.28 -3.78
C SER A 16 -1.71 20.37 -4.74
N SER A 17 -1.16 19.19 -5.08
CA SER A 17 -1.85 18.20 -5.91
C SER A 17 -3.10 17.65 -5.23
N LEU A 18 -3.04 17.39 -3.92
CA LEU A 18 -4.19 16.90 -3.15
C LEU A 18 -5.28 17.96 -3.03
N VAL A 19 -4.92 19.23 -2.84
CA VAL A 19 -5.88 20.34 -2.88
C VAL A 19 -6.51 20.47 -4.27
N SER A 20 -5.72 20.37 -5.34
CA SER A 20 -6.21 20.31 -6.71
C SER A 20 -7.14 19.13 -6.97
N LEU A 21 -6.93 18.00 -6.29
CA LEU A 21 -7.76 16.79 -6.37
C LEU A 21 -9.10 16.97 -5.68
N GLY A 22 -9.23 17.95 -4.76
CA GLY A 22 -10.48 18.30 -4.08
C GLY A 22 -10.41 18.29 -2.54
N ALA A 23 -9.21 18.17 -1.94
CA ALA A 23 -9.07 18.27 -0.49
C ALA A 23 -9.51 19.64 0.04
N ASN A 24 -10.08 19.64 1.23
CA ASN A 24 -10.65 20.84 1.85
C ASN A 24 -9.53 21.80 2.32
N LYS A 25 -9.30 22.84 1.50
CA LYS A 25 -8.30 23.88 1.72
C LYS A 25 -8.42 24.54 3.12
N SER A 26 -9.64 24.85 3.56
CA SER A 26 -9.86 25.52 4.85
C SER A 26 -9.45 24.63 6.03
N ARG A 27 -9.77 23.33 5.98
CA ARG A 27 -9.38 22.36 7.00
C ARG A 27 -7.87 22.20 7.07
N ILE A 28 -7.19 22.20 5.91
CA ILE A 28 -5.73 22.11 5.83
C ILE A 28 -5.09 23.36 6.47
N ILE A 29 -5.51 24.56 6.07
CA ILE A 29 -4.97 25.82 6.58
C ILE A 29 -5.18 25.94 8.09
N GLU A 30 -6.37 25.62 8.59
CA GLU A 30 -6.69 25.62 10.02
C GLU A 30 -5.78 24.63 10.79
N GLY A 31 -5.60 23.42 10.24
CA GLY A 31 -4.74 22.42 10.84
C GLY A 31 -3.27 22.86 10.92
N ILE A 32 -2.78 23.51 9.87
CA ILE A 32 -1.42 24.04 9.81
C ILE A 32 -1.23 25.18 10.82
N HIS A 33 -2.16 26.13 10.95
CA HIS A 33 -2.08 27.16 12.00
C HIS A 33 -2.11 26.60 13.42
N ASN A 34 -2.75 25.44 13.63
CA ASN A 34 -2.66 24.75 14.92
C ASN A 34 -1.25 24.24 15.23
N ALA A 35 -0.43 23.94 14.20
CA ALA A 35 0.94 23.49 14.40
C ALA A 35 1.86 24.59 14.91
N GLU A 36 1.61 25.85 14.58
CA GLU A 36 2.40 26.99 15.10
C GLU A 36 2.45 27.04 16.64
N LEU A 37 1.42 26.50 17.30
CA LEU A 37 1.36 26.49 18.77
C LEU A 37 2.38 25.54 19.42
N PHE A 38 2.93 24.63 18.64
CA PHE A 38 3.82 23.58 19.10
C PHE A 38 5.26 23.72 18.54
N LEU A 39 5.52 24.77 17.74
CA LEU A 39 6.82 25.04 17.17
C LEU A 39 7.26 26.48 17.48
N ALA A 40 8.14 26.62 18.48
CA ALA A 40 8.62 27.92 18.92
C ALA A 40 9.43 28.64 17.82
N ASN A 41 9.40 29.98 17.81
CA ASN A 41 10.13 30.85 16.89
C ASN A 41 9.81 30.66 15.39
N SER A 42 8.61 30.14 15.08
CA SER A 42 8.10 30.06 13.73
C SER A 42 6.70 30.67 13.69
N LYS A 43 6.43 31.47 12.68
CA LYS A 43 5.11 32.05 12.43
C LYS A 43 4.81 32.02 10.94
N ILE A 44 3.63 31.54 10.62
CA ILE A 44 3.11 31.58 9.23
C ILE A 44 2.42 32.94 9.07
N THR A 45 2.98 33.79 8.23
CA THR A 45 2.43 35.13 7.95
C THR A 45 1.41 35.09 6.83
N ASN A 46 1.56 34.16 5.89
CA ASN A 46 0.59 33.92 4.83
C ASN A 46 0.62 32.45 4.40
N ILE A 47 -0.55 31.85 4.24
CA ILE A 47 -0.71 30.51 3.64
C ILE A 47 -1.96 30.52 2.77
N ASP A 48 -1.79 30.17 1.50
CA ASP A 48 -2.88 30.04 0.55
C ASP A 48 -2.54 29.02 -0.57
N PHE A 49 -3.57 28.55 -1.25
CA PHE A 49 -3.46 27.74 -2.45
C PHE A 49 -4.04 28.52 -3.64
N VAL A 50 -3.22 28.82 -4.62
CA VAL A 50 -3.58 29.63 -5.77
C VAL A 50 -3.49 28.83 -7.07
N SER A 51 -4.29 29.23 -8.06
CA SER A 51 -4.19 28.69 -9.41
C SER A 51 -3.08 29.38 -10.15
N VAL A 52 -2.15 28.62 -10.73
CA VAL A 52 -1.02 29.12 -11.50
C VAL A 52 -0.96 28.45 -12.87
N GLN A 53 -0.24 29.08 -13.81
CA GLN A 53 0.11 28.46 -15.09
C GLN A 53 1.61 28.16 -15.13
N LYS A 54 1.96 26.90 -15.35
CA LYS A 54 3.33 26.44 -15.60
C LYS A 54 3.42 25.87 -17.02
N ASN A 55 4.13 26.54 -17.90
CA ASN A 55 4.25 26.17 -19.33
C ASN A 55 2.87 25.88 -19.99
N GLY A 56 1.90 26.78 -19.78
CA GLY A 56 0.56 26.68 -20.34
C GLY A 56 -0.36 25.65 -19.70
N LYS A 57 0.05 25.01 -18.60
CA LYS A 57 -0.76 24.06 -17.83
C LYS A 57 -1.23 24.69 -16.53
N ASN A 58 -2.52 24.58 -16.26
CA ASN A 58 -3.08 25.03 -14.98
C ASN A 58 -2.71 24.03 -13.87
N ALA A 59 -2.28 24.56 -12.73
CA ALA A 59 -1.97 23.78 -11.54
C ALA A 59 -2.29 24.59 -10.28
N THR A 60 -2.39 23.93 -9.15
CA THR A 60 -2.49 24.57 -7.82
C THR A 60 -1.08 24.71 -7.26
N GLN A 61 -0.79 25.83 -6.64
CA GLN A 61 0.48 26.10 -5.97
C GLN A 61 0.21 26.55 -4.53
N LEU A 62 0.97 26.00 -3.59
CA LEU A 62 1.02 26.50 -2.22
C LEU A 62 1.82 27.81 -2.19
N ILE A 63 1.23 28.84 -1.63
CA ILE A 63 1.90 30.08 -1.23
C ILE A 63 2.09 30.00 0.27
N LEU A 64 3.33 30.05 0.72
CA LEU A 64 3.69 29.97 2.11
C LEU A 64 4.74 31.06 2.42
N GLU A 65 4.40 31.98 3.31
CA GLU A 65 5.29 33.00 3.82
C GLU A 65 5.50 32.77 5.31
N ILE A 66 6.74 32.67 5.73
CA ILE A 66 7.13 32.30 7.08
C ILE A 66 8.00 33.43 7.65
N ASP A 67 7.70 33.83 8.88
CA ASP A 67 8.61 34.63 9.72
C ASP A 67 9.27 33.68 10.72
N GLU A 68 10.50 33.31 10.43
CA GLU A 68 11.26 32.33 11.18
C GLU A 68 12.71 32.77 11.32
N ASN A 69 13.22 32.73 12.53
CA ASN A 69 14.58 33.09 12.84
C ASN A 69 15.28 31.94 13.57
N VAL A 70 15.47 30.83 12.83
CA VAL A 70 16.05 29.58 13.34
C VAL A 70 16.91 28.97 12.25
N ASP A 71 18.19 28.76 12.55
CA ASP A 71 19.14 28.13 11.62
C ASP A 71 19.13 26.60 11.73
N GLU A 72 18.78 26.05 12.90
CA GLU A 72 18.71 24.61 13.15
C GLU A 72 17.66 24.28 14.21
N ARG A 73 17.11 23.06 14.15
CA ARG A 73 16.19 22.53 15.17
C ARG A 73 16.49 21.07 15.49
N LYS A 74 16.23 20.67 16.72
CA LYS A 74 16.22 19.25 17.06
C LYS A 74 15.08 18.58 16.29
N ALA A 75 15.39 17.47 15.62
CA ALA A 75 14.40 16.68 14.90
C ALA A 75 13.26 16.20 15.81
N THR A 76 13.55 15.99 17.11
CA THR A 76 12.57 15.66 18.13
C THR A 76 11.50 16.74 18.34
N ASP A 77 11.86 18.01 18.18
CA ASP A 77 10.94 19.12 18.39
C ASP A 77 9.96 19.24 17.22
N VAL A 78 10.47 19.05 15.98
CA VAL A 78 9.64 19.00 14.76
C VAL A 78 8.68 17.79 14.83
N LYS A 79 9.18 16.63 15.23
CA LYS A 79 8.35 15.44 15.45
C LYS A 79 7.26 15.66 16.51
N HIS A 80 7.62 16.27 17.63
CA HIS A 80 6.65 16.60 18.70
C HIS A 80 5.57 17.54 18.20
N CYS A 81 5.93 18.59 17.44
CA CYS A 81 4.99 19.50 16.82
C CYS A 81 3.98 18.78 15.93
N ILE A 82 4.43 17.90 15.03
CA ILE A 82 3.58 17.14 14.13
C ILE A 82 2.61 16.27 14.92
N ILE A 83 3.07 15.56 15.96
CA ILE A 83 2.21 14.68 16.78
C ILE A 83 1.12 15.47 17.51
N GLU A 84 1.50 16.56 18.19
CA GLU A 84 0.53 17.32 19.00
C GLU A 84 -0.46 18.09 18.11
N ALA A 85 0.00 18.61 16.97
CA ALA A 85 -0.88 19.21 15.99
C ALA A 85 -1.87 18.20 15.42
N ALA A 86 -1.39 17.00 15.00
CA ALA A 86 -2.21 15.93 14.47
C ALA A 86 -3.31 15.49 15.46
N LYS A 87 -2.97 15.33 16.73
CA LYS A 87 -3.94 15.03 17.80
C LYS A 87 -4.96 16.14 17.98
N LYS A 88 -4.50 17.39 17.99
CA LYS A 88 -5.35 18.57 18.21
C LYS A 88 -6.40 18.74 17.13
N ILE A 89 -6.05 18.47 15.87
CA ILE A 89 -6.98 18.55 14.73
C ILE A 89 -7.83 17.30 14.53
N GLY A 90 -7.60 16.25 15.33
CA GLY A 90 -8.35 15.00 15.28
C GLY A 90 -8.13 14.22 14.00
N LEU A 91 -6.87 14.06 13.54
CA LEU A 91 -6.55 13.16 12.43
C LEU A 91 -6.98 11.73 12.77
N SER A 92 -7.35 10.98 11.74
CA SER A 92 -7.56 9.53 11.87
C SER A 92 -6.28 8.83 12.32
N GLU A 93 -6.40 7.61 12.82
CA GLU A 93 -5.25 6.78 13.18
C GLU A 93 -4.30 6.59 11.99
N SER A 94 -4.85 6.38 10.79
CA SER A 94 -4.05 6.27 9.57
C SER A 94 -3.31 7.56 9.23
N GLY A 95 -3.97 8.72 9.39
CA GLY A 95 -3.35 10.03 9.17
C GLY A 95 -2.23 10.33 10.17
N LEU A 96 -2.45 10.01 11.46
CA LEU A 96 -1.42 10.14 12.49
C LEU A 96 -0.23 9.22 12.23
N ASN A 97 -0.48 7.96 11.91
CA ASN A 97 0.56 6.98 11.61
C ASN A 97 1.38 7.38 10.37
N PHE A 98 0.72 7.89 9.32
CA PHE A 98 1.39 8.41 8.14
C PHE A 98 2.33 9.57 8.49
N ALA A 99 1.84 10.59 9.20
CA ALA A 99 2.64 11.74 9.60
C ALA A 99 3.84 11.33 10.46
N LEU A 100 3.64 10.41 11.41
CA LEU A 100 4.68 9.86 12.28
C LEU A 100 5.75 9.08 11.49
N ASN A 101 5.33 8.21 10.60
CA ASN A 101 6.24 7.41 9.77
C ASN A 101 7.06 8.31 8.83
N THR A 102 6.43 9.33 8.25
CA THR A 102 7.08 10.26 7.34
C THR A 102 8.18 11.06 8.05
N ILE A 103 7.90 11.63 9.22
CA ILE A 103 8.93 12.36 9.97
C ILE A 103 10.02 11.42 10.50
N ASN A 104 9.68 10.19 10.92
CA ASN A 104 10.69 9.21 11.34
C ASN A 104 11.61 8.79 10.19
N THR A 105 11.08 8.62 8.97
CA THR A 105 11.88 8.35 7.77
C THR A 105 12.90 9.46 7.53
N LEU A 106 12.48 10.72 7.64
CA LEU A 106 13.36 11.87 7.47
C LEU A 106 14.45 11.92 8.56
N ILE A 107 14.06 11.73 9.83
CA ILE A 107 14.99 11.68 10.96
C ILE A 107 16.03 10.56 10.79
N SER A 108 15.58 9.37 10.40
CA SER A 108 16.47 8.22 10.21
C SER A 108 17.46 8.44 9.07
N ALA A 109 17.03 9.07 7.98
CA ALA A 109 17.89 9.41 6.86
C ALA A 109 18.98 10.41 7.28
N GLU A 110 18.60 11.49 7.94
CA GLU A 110 19.55 12.50 8.44
C GLU A 110 20.51 11.91 9.48
N ALA A 111 20.02 11.07 10.40
CA ALA A 111 20.86 10.36 11.37
C ALA A 111 21.96 9.54 10.70
N LYS A 112 21.59 8.80 9.63
CA LYS A 112 22.55 8.00 8.84
C LYS A 112 23.57 8.87 8.10
N VAL A 113 23.13 9.98 7.52
CA VAL A 113 24.00 10.93 6.80
C VAL A 113 25.04 11.56 7.73
N HIS A 114 24.61 11.94 8.94
CA HIS A 114 25.49 12.59 9.94
C HIS A 114 26.24 11.60 10.82
N GLY A 115 25.89 10.30 10.80
CA GLY A 115 26.47 9.29 11.66
C GLY A 115 26.14 9.49 13.15
N GLU A 116 24.96 10.06 13.42
CA GLU A 116 24.50 10.39 14.78
C GLU A 116 23.29 9.53 15.18
N PRO A 117 23.06 9.34 16.49
CA PRO A 117 21.80 8.74 16.95
C PRO A 117 20.58 9.60 16.57
N GLU A 118 19.46 9.00 16.21
CA GLU A 118 18.20 9.70 15.85
C GLU A 118 17.73 10.71 16.93
N SER A 119 18.05 10.45 18.21
CA SER A 119 17.68 11.32 19.32
C SER A 119 18.49 12.63 19.40
N SER A 120 19.64 12.71 18.72
CA SER A 120 20.53 13.86 18.71
C SER A 120 20.56 14.61 17.39
N VAL A 121 19.85 14.12 16.38
CA VAL A 121 19.81 14.76 15.06
C VAL A 121 19.24 16.16 15.12
N HIS A 122 19.95 17.08 14.49
CA HIS A 122 19.49 18.43 14.21
C HIS A 122 19.17 18.57 12.73
N PHE A 123 18.02 19.09 12.44
CA PHE A 123 17.67 19.50 11.09
C PHE A 123 18.26 20.87 10.78
N HIS A 124 18.84 21.01 9.60
CA HIS A 124 19.30 22.29 9.04
C HIS A 124 18.36 22.77 7.95
N GLU A 125 18.06 21.90 6.98
CA GLU A 125 17.15 22.22 5.87
C GLU A 125 15.69 21.90 6.20
N ALA A 126 15.43 20.82 6.93
CA ALA A 126 14.11 20.46 7.43
C ALA A 126 13.78 21.10 8.80
N ALA A 127 14.55 22.11 9.23
CA ALA A 127 14.34 22.84 10.48
C ALA A 127 13.11 23.75 10.43
N SER A 128 12.75 24.22 9.25
CA SER A 128 11.67 25.17 9.04
C SER A 128 10.29 24.54 9.22
N ILE A 129 9.32 25.38 9.57
CA ILE A 129 7.91 25.00 9.71
C ILE A 129 7.31 24.49 8.38
N ASP A 130 7.93 24.77 7.23
CA ASP A 130 7.52 24.26 5.93
C ASP A 130 7.50 22.72 5.89
N THR A 131 8.47 22.05 6.52
CA THR A 131 8.47 20.58 6.69
C THR A 131 7.23 20.10 7.45
N VAL A 132 6.83 20.83 8.50
CA VAL A 132 5.59 20.51 9.24
C VAL A 132 4.38 20.75 8.36
N VAL A 133 4.33 21.86 7.61
CA VAL A 133 3.26 22.18 6.66
C VAL A 133 3.08 21.08 5.62
N ASP A 134 4.17 20.62 5.04
CA ASP A 134 4.18 19.57 4.01
C ASP A 134 3.66 18.23 4.54
N ILE A 135 4.19 17.78 5.68
CA ILE A 135 3.84 16.47 6.25
C ILE A 135 2.41 16.50 6.82
N LEU A 136 2.12 17.47 7.68
CA LEU A 136 0.82 17.57 8.34
C LEU A 136 -0.29 17.94 7.35
N GLY A 137 -0.02 18.90 6.46
CA GLY A 137 -0.96 19.29 5.41
C GLY A 137 -1.30 18.13 4.48
N THR A 138 -0.30 17.33 4.09
CA THR A 138 -0.52 16.11 3.29
C THR A 138 -1.35 15.08 4.06
N ALA A 139 -1.08 14.87 5.36
CA ALA A 139 -1.86 13.96 6.20
C ALA A 139 -3.33 14.37 6.29
N ILE A 140 -3.59 15.66 6.52
CA ILE A 140 -4.95 16.22 6.57
C ILE A 140 -5.67 16.07 5.23
N ALA A 141 -4.98 16.34 4.12
CA ALA A 141 -5.54 16.24 2.79
C ALA A 141 -5.90 14.81 2.40
N LEU A 142 -5.04 13.83 2.72
CA LEU A 142 -5.29 12.41 2.49
C LEU A 142 -6.44 11.88 3.33
N ASP A 143 -6.53 12.33 4.59
CA ASP A 143 -7.60 11.98 5.52
C ASP A 143 -8.96 12.53 5.04
N ASP A 144 -8.99 13.79 4.62
CA ASP A 144 -10.17 14.46 4.07
C ASP A 144 -10.68 13.78 2.78
N LEU A 145 -9.77 13.34 1.92
CA LEU A 145 -10.09 12.61 0.69
C LEU A 145 -10.34 11.12 0.90
N ASN A 146 -10.17 10.60 2.12
CA ASN A 146 -10.27 9.19 2.48
C ASN A 146 -9.37 8.27 1.63
N LEU A 147 -8.12 8.70 1.35
CA LEU A 147 -7.18 8.01 0.46
C LEU A 147 -6.25 7.01 1.16
N PHE A 148 -6.26 6.94 2.50
CA PHE A 148 -5.42 6.00 3.23
C PHE A 148 -5.80 4.53 3.03
N ASN A 149 -7.04 4.26 2.62
CA ASN A 149 -7.54 2.90 2.32
C ASN A 149 -7.31 2.50 0.86
N ASP A 150 -6.85 3.42 0.01
CA ASP A 150 -6.63 3.17 -1.40
C ASP A 150 -5.21 2.60 -1.67
N GLU A 151 -5.07 1.86 -2.75
CA GLU A 151 -3.77 1.46 -3.26
C GLU A 151 -3.09 2.64 -3.95
N ILE A 152 -1.97 3.11 -3.40
CA ILE A 152 -1.19 4.19 -3.96
C ILE A 152 0.02 3.62 -4.70
N ILE A 153 0.09 3.92 -5.99
CA ILE A 153 1.16 3.52 -6.91
C ILE A 153 1.89 4.79 -7.35
N CYS A 154 3.22 4.75 -7.46
CA CYS A 154 3.97 5.84 -8.06
C CYS A 154 4.61 5.44 -9.40
N SER A 155 5.02 6.43 -10.18
CA SER A 155 5.95 6.24 -11.28
C SER A 155 7.41 6.20 -10.79
N PRO A 156 8.39 5.81 -11.61
CA PRO A 156 9.78 6.13 -11.35
C PRO A 156 9.96 7.62 -11.07
N VAL A 157 10.83 7.98 -10.13
CA VAL A 157 10.94 9.34 -9.59
C VAL A 157 12.15 10.05 -10.17
N ALA A 158 11.94 11.19 -10.82
CA ALA A 158 13.03 12.04 -11.28
C ALA A 158 13.67 12.75 -10.09
N ILE A 159 14.97 12.50 -9.87
CA ILE A 159 15.72 13.11 -8.76
C ILE A 159 16.54 14.32 -9.19
N GLY A 160 16.69 14.54 -10.52
CA GLY A 160 17.55 15.57 -11.09
C GLY A 160 19.02 15.15 -11.14
N GLY A 161 19.89 16.10 -11.38
CA GLY A 161 21.33 15.87 -11.51
C GLY A 161 22.16 17.11 -11.15
N GLY A 162 23.47 17.09 -11.46
CA GLY A 162 24.36 18.20 -11.20
C GLY A 162 24.82 18.29 -9.76
N THR A 163 24.87 19.51 -9.22
CA THR A 163 25.34 19.78 -7.85
C THR A 163 24.41 20.73 -7.13
N VAL A 164 24.20 20.48 -5.86
CA VAL A 164 23.44 21.34 -4.94
C VAL A 164 24.37 21.88 -3.85
N THR A 165 24.05 23.03 -3.32
CA THR A 165 24.82 23.67 -2.24
C THR A 165 23.93 23.77 -1.02
N PHE A 166 24.34 23.15 0.05
CA PHE A 166 23.68 23.11 1.35
C PHE A 166 24.51 23.79 2.43
N SER A 167 24.01 23.84 3.66
CA SER A 167 24.75 24.34 4.84
C SER A 167 26.11 23.65 5.03
N HIS A 168 26.24 22.38 4.63
CA HIS A 168 27.49 21.58 4.72
C HIS A 168 28.38 21.67 3.46
N GLY A 169 28.06 22.56 2.51
CA GLY A 169 28.86 22.77 1.31
C GLY A 169 28.21 22.21 0.03
N LYS A 170 29.04 22.07 -1.01
CA LYS A 170 28.60 21.64 -2.34
C LYS A 170 28.69 20.11 -2.46
N THR A 171 27.60 19.47 -2.85
CA THR A 171 27.55 18.03 -3.10
C THR A 171 26.92 17.71 -4.45
N SER A 172 27.06 16.48 -4.89
CA SER A 172 26.33 16.00 -6.07
C SER A 172 24.84 15.81 -5.75
N ASN A 173 23.98 16.10 -6.71
CA ASN A 173 22.57 15.76 -6.65
C ASN A 173 22.36 14.31 -7.16
N PRO A 174 21.56 13.44 -6.47
CA PRO A 174 20.74 13.74 -5.30
C PRO A 174 21.52 13.89 -3.99
N ALA A 175 20.93 14.64 -3.05
CA ALA A 175 21.46 14.74 -1.69
C ALA A 175 21.50 13.38 -1.00
N TYR A 176 22.44 13.19 -0.07
CA TYR A 176 22.63 11.88 0.60
C TYR A 176 21.37 11.38 1.31
N ALA A 177 20.61 12.27 1.95
CA ALA A 177 19.37 11.93 2.64
C ALA A 177 18.33 11.29 1.69
N ILE A 178 18.23 11.80 0.45
CA ILE A 178 17.31 11.25 -0.56
C ILE A 178 17.67 9.80 -0.88
N LEU A 179 18.96 9.47 -1.03
CA LEU A 179 19.41 8.11 -1.30
C LEU A 179 19.13 7.17 -0.12
N GLU A 180 19.34 7.63 1.12
CA GLU A 180 19.02 6.84 2.31
C GLU A 180 17.52 6.60 2.46
N ILE A 181 16.66 7.57 2.07
CA ILE A 181 15.20 7.42 2.09
C ILE A 181 14.74 6.35 1.10
N PHE A 182 15.27 6.35 -0.13
CA PHE A 182 14.83 5.40 -1.16
C PHE A 182 15.46 4.00 -1.04
N LYS A 183 16.60 3.85 -0.35
CA LYS A 183 17.41 2.64 -0.26
C LYS A 183 16.63 1.38 0.13
N ASP A 184 15.74 1.50 1.10
CA ASP A 184 14.96 0.39 1.64
C ASP A 184 13.53 0.35 1.07
N SER A 185 13.27 1.06 -0.05
CA SER A 185 11.98 1.12 -0.73
C SER A 185 12.01 0.37 -2.07
N GLU A 186 10.83 -0.03 -2.55
CA GLU A 186 10.66 -0.61 -3.89
C GLU A 186 10.49 0.47 -4.99
N ILE A 187 10.74 1.75 -4.68
CA ILE A 187 10.54 2.86 -5.60
C ILE A 187 11.78 3.04 -6.47
N ILE A 188 11.58 3.06 -7.78
CA ILE A 188 12.63 3.27 -8.76
C ILE A 188 12.91 4.76 -8.88
N ILE A 189 14.18 5.15 -8.76
CA ILE A 189 14.65 6.52 -9.01
C ILE A 189 15.35 6.62 -10.36
N GLN A 190 15.27 7.79 -10.99
CA GLN A 190 15.94 8.10 -12.25
C GLN A 190 16.52 9.51 -12.23
N GLY A 191 17.60 9.77 -12.97
CA GLY A 191 18.31 11.04 -12.92
C GLY A 191 17.44 12.27 -13.28
N GLY A 192 16.69 12.17 -14.37
CA GLY A 192 15.95 13.32 -14.92
C GLY A 192 16.77 14.08 -15.98
N THR A 193 16.22 15.18 -16.49
CA THR A 193 16.75 15.90 -17.66
C THR A 193 17.50 17.18 -17.32
N ILE A 194 17.48 17.63 -16.06
CA ILE A 194 18.08 18.90 -15.64
C ILE A 194 19.12 18.74 -14.53
N THR A 195 20.00 19.76 -14.43
CA THR A 195 21.03 19.87 -13.41
C THR A 195 20.54 20.66 -12.20
N ASP A 196 19.43 20.26 -11.62
CA ASP A 196 18.84 20.84 -10.41
C ASP A 196 18.19 19.72 -9.57
N GLU A 197 17.87 20.02 -8.32
CA GLU A 197 17.14 19.13 -7.45
C GLU A 197 15.66 19.11 -7.85
N LEU A 198 15.16 17.94 -8.23
CA LEU A 198 13.76 17.70 -8.57
C LEU A 198 12.98 17.05 -7.44
N THR A 199 13.67 16.31 -6.60
CA THR A 199 13.06 15.60 -5.46
C THR A 199 13.69 16.07 -4.17
N THR A 200 12.87 16.55 -3.23
CA THR A 200 13.33 16.98 -1.90
C THR A 200 13.28 15.82 -0.90
N PRO A 201 14.07 15.87 0.18
CA PRO A 201 14.00 14.85 1.25
C PRO A 201 12.60 14.70 1.84
N THR A 202 11.86 15.81 2.04
CA THR A 202 10.47 15.79 2.53
C THR A 202 9.54 15.09 1.54
N GLY A 203 9.63 15.44 0.24
CA GLY A 203 8.84 14.80 -0.82
C GLY A 203 9.12 13.31 -0.94
N ALA A 204 10.40 12.90 -0.88
CA ALA A 204 10.82 11.50 -0.87
C ALA A 204 10.24 10.76 0.35
N SER A 205 10.33 11.35 1.56
CA SER A 205 9.80 10.76 2.79
C SER A 205 8.28 10.58 2.74
N ILE A 206 7.55 11.54 2.19
CA ILE A 206 6.11 11.43 1.96
C ILE A 206 5.83 10.26 0.99
N LEU A 207 6.55 10.17 -0.12
CA LEU A 207 6.30 9.19 -1.16
C LEU A 207 6.52 7.75 -0.69
N VAL A 208 7.62 7.46 -0.01
CA VAL A 208 7.94 6.09 0.46
C VAL A 208 6.97 5.60 1.54
N ASN A 209 6.31 6.52 2.24
CA ASN A 209 5.28 6.19 3.23
C ASN A 209 3.86 6.12 2.63
N LEU A 210 3.68 6.54 1.38
CA LEU A 210 2.42 6.45 0.64
C LEU A 210 2.40 5.32 -0.37
N ALA A 211 3.38 5.30 -1.28
CA ALA A 211 3.42 4.36 -2.40
C ALA A 211 4.19 3.10 -2.03
N LYS A 212 3.52 1.95 -2.13
CA LYS A 212 4.13 0.63 -1.90
C LYS A 212 4.60 -0.04 -3.20
N THR A 213 4.19 0.49 -4.35
CA THR A 213 4.46 -0.11 -5.67
C THR A 213 4.89 0.98 -6.63
N CYS A 214 5.96 0.72 -7.37
CA CYS A 214 6.42 1.56 -8.47
C CYS A 214 6.08 0.91 -9.81
N SER A 215 5.58 1.69 -10.77
CA SER A 215 5.23 1.20 -12.11
C SER A 215 5.65 2.20 -13.18
N GLU A 216 6.33 1.75 -14.21
CA GLU A 216 6.74 2.58 -15.36
C GLU A 216 5.54 3.10 -16.16
N PHE A 217 4.41 2.41 -16.09
CA PHE A 217 3.21 2.73 -16.84
C PHE A 217 2.01 2.92 -15.92
N TYR A 218 1.08 3.76 -16.35
CA TYR A 218 -0.22 3.85 -15.72
C TYR A 218 -0.93 2.50 -15.75
N PRO A 219 -1.45 2.01 -14.62
CA PRO A 219 -2.26 0.79 -14.63
C PRO A 219 -3.53 1.04 -15.46
N PRO A 220 -4.13 0.00 -16.08
CA PRO A 220 -5.43 0.13 -16.71
C PRO A 220 -6.47 0.59 -15.72
N MET A 221 -6.91 1.85 -15.80
CA MET A 221 -7.81 2.47 -14.84
C MET A 221 -8.81 3.40 -15.51
N LYS A 222 -9.99 3.52 -14.90
CA LYS A 222 -10.94 4.58 -15.22
C LYS A 222 -10.65 5.77 -14.32
N ILE A 223 -10.24 6.88 -14.89
CA ILE A 223 -9.93 8.11 -14.15
C ILE A 223 -11.21 8.70 -13.56
N ASN A 224 -11.18 9.05 -12.28
CA ASN A 224 -12.25 9.75 -11.57
C ASN A 224 -11.92 11.25 -11.44
N SER A 225 -10.70 11.58 -10.99
CA SER A 225 -10.23 12.95 -10.79
C SER A 225 -8.72 13.04 -10.94
N ILE A 226 -8.22 14.25 -11.22
CA ILE A 226 -6.79 14.53 -11.41
C ILE A 226 -6.43 15.77 -10.62
N GLY A 227 -5.36 15.71 -9.83
CA GLY A 227 -4.76 16.85 -9.16
C GLY A 227 -3.41 17.23 -9.77
N TYR A 228 -3.18 18.52 -9.93
CA TYR A 228 -1.94 19.10 -10.45
C TYR A 228 -1.36 20.05 -9.40
N GLY A 229 -0.22 19.73 -8.84
CA GLY A 229 0.50 20.54 -7.85
C GLY A 229 1.78 21.12 -8.43
N ALA A 230 1.87 22.45 -8.49
CA ALA A 230 3.03 23.15 -8.99
C ALA A 230 4.04 23.41 -7.89
N GLY A 231 5.31 23.11 -8.16
CA GLY A 231 6.43 23.56 -7.33
C GLY A 231 6.74 25.05 -7.56
N SER A 232 7.50 25.63 -6.63
CA SER A 232 7.91 27.04 -6.66
C SER A 232 8.86 27.36 -7.81
N LYS A 233 9.82 26.47 -8.10
CA LYS A 233 10.83 26.66 -9.14
C LYS A 233 10.23 26.66 -10.55
N ASP A 234 10.87 27.44 -11.46
CA ASP A 234 10.57 27.44 -12.90
C ASP A 234 11.81 26.95 -13.65
N PHE A 235 11.66 25.84 -14.38
CA PHE A 235 12.77 25.22 -15.12
C PHE A 235 12.78 25.59 -16.60
N GLY A 236 11.78 26.33 -17.09
CA GLY A 236 11.68 26.78 -18.48
C GLY A 236 11.39 25.68 -19.51
N GLU A 237 12.11 24.58 -19.47
CA GLU A 237 12.00 23.50 -20.46
C GLU A 237 10.78 22.59 -20.26
N PHE A 238 10.33 22.41 -19.02
CA PHE A 238 9.15 21.60 -18.70
C PHE A 238 8.36 22.20 -17.52
N SER A 239 7.13 21.73 -17.37
CA SER A 239 6.26 22.15 -16.26
C SER A 239 6.71 21.49 -14.97
N ASN A 240 7.13 22.28 -13.98
CA ASN A 240 7.38 21.80 -12.61
C ASN A 240 6.04 21.52 -11.91
N VAL A 241 5.41 20.41 -12.27
CA VAL A 241 4.05 20.04 -11.82
C VAL A 241 3.99 18.54 -11.55
N LEU A 242 3.68 18.19 -10.34
CA LEU A 242 3.35 16.83 -9.93
C LEU A 242 1.90 16.51 -10.31
N LYS A 243 1.65 15.29 -10.79
CA LYS A 243 0.31 14.79 -11.11
C LYS A 243 -0.10 13.70 -10.14
N ILE A 244 -1.28 13.84 -9.54
CA ILE A 244 -1.93 12.76 -8.79
C ILE A 244 -3.23 12.42 -9.49
N VAL A 245 -3.35 11.16 -9.92
CA VAL A 245 -4.52 10.66 -10.64
C VAL A 245 -5.27 9.68 -9.74
N ASN A 246 -6.48 10.03 -9.36
CA ASN A 246 -7.40 9.14 -8.67
C ASN A 246 -8.28 8.44 -9.69
N GLY A 247 -8.43 7.13 -9.56
CA GLY A 247 -9.25 6.33 -10.46
C GLY A 247 -9.51 4.93 -9.93
N ARG A 248 -10.32 4.20 -10.66
CA ARG A 248 -10.66 2.80 -10.34
C ARG A 248 -9.96 1.87 -11.32
N THR A 249 -9.14 0.97 -10.81
CA THR A 249 -8.63 -0.13 -11.62
C THR A 249 -9.74 -1.15 -11.86
N LYS A 250 -9.72 -1.82 -13.03
CA LYS A 250 -10.47 -3.08 -13.15
C LYS A 250 -9.84 -4.07 -12.17
N ILE A 251 -10.66 -5.01 -11.66
CA ILE A 251 -10.15 -6.10 -10.81
C ILE A 251 -8.91 -6.67 -11.48
N ASN A 252 -7.74 -6.49 -10.87
CA ASN A 252 -6.49 -7.00 -11.39
C ASN A 252 -6.51 -8.52 -11.19
N LEU A 253 -6.83 -9.25 -12.25
CA LEU A 253 -6.63 -10.68 -12.25
C LEU A 253 -5.14 -10.96 -12.42
N VAL A 254 -4.57 -11.68 -11.47
CA VAL A 254 -3.19 -12.16 -11.55
C VAL A 254 -3.20 -13.49 -12.32
N LYS A 255 -2.38 -13.57 -13.37
CA LYS A 255 -2.18 -14.81 -14.08
C LYS A 255 -1.34 -15.75 -13.23
N ASP A 256 -1.81 -16.96 -13.07
CA ASP A 256 -1.17 -18.04 -12.31
C ASP A 256 -1.19 -19.33 -13.14
N THR A 257 -0.32 -20.25 -12.84
CA THR A 257 -0.25 -21.56 -13.53
C THR A 257 -0.32 -22.68 -12.51
N VAL A 258 -1.17 -23.65 -12.76
CA VAL A 258 -1.33 -24.84 -11.92
C VAL A 258 -1.19 -26.12 -12.74
N GLN A 259 -0.89 -27.19 -12.05
CA GLN A 259 -0.92 -28.55 -12.60
C GLN A 259 -2.28 -29.17 -12.33
N ILE A 260 -2.84 -29.83 -13.33
CA ILE A 260 -4.06 -30.63 -13.19
C ILE A 260 -3.69 -32.09 -13.46
N LEU A 261 -3.88 -32.94 -12.44
CA LEU A 261 -3.70 -34.36 -12.52
C LEU A 261 -5.04 -35.03 -12.61
N GLU A 262 -5.27 -35.86 -13.64
CA GLU A 262 -6.54 -36.56 -13.83
C GLU A 262 -6.34 -38.05 -14.04
N THR A 263 -7.16 -38.84 -13.37
CA THR A 263 -7.24 -40.28 -13.61
C THR A 263 -8.66 -40.79 -13.50
N ASN A 264 -8.97 -41.89 -14.22
CA ASN A 264 -10.24 -42.59 -14.13
C ASN A 264 -10.02 -43.87 -13.35
N VAL A 265 -10.89 -44.16 -12.39
CA VAL A 265 -10.88 -45.40 -11.60
C VAL A 265 -12.28 -46.01 -11.59
N ASP A 266 -12.39 -47.33 -11.75
CA ASP A 266 -13.66 -48.05 -11.80
C ASP A 266 -13.82 -49.15 -10.72
N ASP A 267 -12.76 -49.34 -9.91
CA ASP A 267 -12.67 -50.40 -8.90
C ASP A 267 -12.26 -49.89 -7.50
N VAL A 268 -12.38 -48.58 -7.23
CA VAL A 268 -12.03 -47.96 -5.95
C VAL A 268 -13.30 -47.65 -5.14
N SER A 269 -13.32 -48.07 -3.86
CA SER A 269 -14.44 -47.79 -2.97
C SER A 269 -14.52 -46.32 -2.53
N GLY A 270 -15.74 -45.86 -2.16
CA GLY A 270 -15.95 -44.51 -1.66
C GLY A 270 -15.12 -44.19 -0.38
N GLU A 271 -14.89 -45.18 0.46
CA GLU A 271 -14.05 -45.02 1.68
C GLU A 271 -12.58 -44.73 1.34
N VAL A 272 -12.03 -45.44 0.33
CA VAL A 272 -10.66 -45.18 -0.16
C VAL A 272 -10.59 -43.79 -0.79
N LEU A 273 -11.59 -43.41 -1.59
CA LEU A 273 -11.64 -42.09 -2.20
C LEU A 273 -11.71 -40.96 -1.15
N GLY A 274 -12.50 -41.14 -0.08
CA GLY A 274 -12.58 -40.18 1.02
C GLY A 274 -11.25 -39.98 1.73
N ASN A 275 -10.59 -41.10 2.10
CA ASN A 275 -9.26 -41.06 2.75
C ASN A 275 -8.17 -40.47 1.81
N MET A 276 -8.26 -40.77 0.52
CA MET A 276 -7.34 -40.22 -0.48
C MET A 276 -7.45 -38.69 -0.59
N ILE A 277 -8.69 -38.14 -0.58
CA ILE A 277 -8.91 -36.67 -0.62
C ILE A 277 -8.17 -36.01 0.55
N GLU A 278 -8.36 -36.50 1.78
CA GLU A 278 -7.71 -35.95 2.97
C GLU A 278 -6.17 -35.99 2.86
N LYS A 279 -5.63 -37.13 2.40
CA LYS A 279 -4.18 -37.27 2.20
C LYS A 279 -3.64 -36.34 1.11
N ILE A 280 -4.31 -36.23 -0.02
CA ILE A 280 -3.88 -35.37 -1.12
C ILE A 280 -3.94 -33.89 -0.70
N MET A 281 -5.01 -33.46 -0.03
CA MET A 281 -5.12 -32.09 0.48
C MET A 281 -4.02 -31.78 1.51
N SER A 282 -3.70 -32.68 2.43
CA SER A 282 -2.62 -32.50 3.41
C SER A 282 -1.21 -32.49 2.78
N ASN A 283 -1.05 -33.01 1.57
CA ASN A 283 0.20 -33.00 0.81
C ASN A 283 0.31 -31.81 -0.17
N GLY A 284 -0.51 -30.77 -0.01
CA GLY A 284 -0.36 -29.50 -0.72
C GLY A 284 -1.18 -29.38 -2.01
N ALA A 285 -2.17 -30.24 -2.22
CA ALA A 285 -3.15 -29.97 -3.27
C ALA A 285 -3.96 -28.73 -2.96
N LYS A 286 -4.29 -27.96 -4.00
CA LYS A 286 -5.17 -26.79 -3.90
C LYS A 286 -6.63 -27.18 -3.91
N ASP A 287 -6.96 -28.28 -4.62
CA ASP A 287 -8.32 -28.80 -4.71
C ASP A 287 -8.33 -30.23 -5.23
N VAL A 288 -9.31 -31.01 -4.84
CA VAL A 288 -9.58 -32.36 -5.32
C VAL A 288 -11.07 -32.50 -5.65
N THR A 289 -11.36 -32.87 -6.87
CA THR A 289 -12.74 -33.10 -7.33
C THR A 289 -12.90 -34.54 -7.84
N ILE A 290 -13.95 -35.21 -7.43
CA ILE A 290 -14.32 -36.53 -7.93
C ILE A 290 -15.67 -36.43 -8.63
N THR A 291 -15.69 -36.82 -9.91
CA THR A 291 -16.91 -36.81 -10.76
C THR A 291 -17.23 -38.20 -11.24
N SER A 292 -18.47 -38.69 -10.98
CA SER A 292 -18.95 -39.95 -11.48
C SER A 292 -19.24 -39.87 -12.97
N GLY A 293 -18.88 -40.92 -13.70
CA GLY A 293 -19.09 -40.99 -15.14
C GLY A 293 -19.28 -42.43 -15.64
N ILE A 294 -19.45 -42.57 -16.95
CA ILE A 294 -19.50 -43.86 -17.64
C ILE A 294 -18.41 -43.87 -18.72
N THR A 295 -17.63 -44.94 -18.75
CA THR A 295 -16.56 -45.12 -19.73
C THR A 295 -16.97 -46.15 -20.81
N LYS A 296 -16.01 -46.51 -21.69
CA LYS A 296 -16.23 -47.56 -22.73
C LYS A 296 -16.81 -48.82 -22.12
N LYS A 297 -17.66 -49.51 -22.88
CA LYS A 297 -18.40 -50.71 -22.49
C LYS A 297 -19.44 -50.50 -21.38
N GLY A 298 -19.91 -49.25 -21.16
CA GLY A 298 -20.93 -48.90 -20.17
C GLY A 298 -20.48 -49.07 -18.71
N ARG A 299 -19.17 -49.03 -18.41
CA ARG A 299 -18.66 -49.21 -17.05
C ARG A 299 -18.73 -47.89 -16.25
N PRO A 300 -19.32 -47.93 -15.05
CA PRO A 300 -19.22 -46.80 -14.12
C PRO A 300 -17.75 -46.49 -13.80
N THR A 301 -17.44 -45.23 -13.64
CA THR A 301 -16.08 -44.75 -13.28
C THR A 301 -16.13 -43.52 -12.42
N GLN A 302 -15.10 -43.28 -11.67
CA GLN A 302 -14.83 -41.98 -10.98
C GLN A 302 -13.69 -41.28 -11.69
N LEU A 303 -13.92 -40.07 -12.16
CA LEU A 303 -12.89 -39.17 -12.63
C LEU A 303 -12.37 -38.39 -11.43
N ILE A 304 -11.12 -38.59 -11.06
CA ILE A 304 -10.42 -37.85 -10.02
C ILE A 304 -9.63 -36.74 -10.72
N SER A 305 -9.85 -35.50 -10.31
CA SER A 305 -9.13 -34.33 -10.78
C SER A 305 -8.49 -33.59 -9.59
N VAL A 306 -7.18 -33.42 -9.61
CA VAL A 306 -6.41 -32.76 -8.55
C VAL A 306 -5.75 -31.52 -9.13
N ILE A 307 -5.89 -30.39 -8.43
CA ILE A 307 -5.20 -29.13 -8.76
C ILE A 307 -4.07 -28.92 -7.74
N CYS A 308 -2.86 -28.70 -8.21
CA CYS A 308 -1.70 -28.45 -7.36
C CYS A 308 -0.68 -27.52 -8.00
N ASP A 309 0.32 -27.10 -7.24
CA ASP A 309 1.50 -26.41 -7.76
C ASP A 309 2.52 -27.39 -8.33
N SER A 310 3.43 -26.90 -9.17
CA SER A 310 4.49 -27.72 -9.77
C SER A 310 5.38 -28.39 -8.72
N GLU A 311 5.56 -27.75 -7.57
CA GLU A 311 6.41 -28.26 -6.48
C GLU A 311 5.81 -29.49 -5.80
N SER A 312 4.50 -29.52 -5.59
CA SER A 312 3.79 -30.64 -4.95
C SER A 312 3.34 -31.73 -5.93
N MET A 313 3.47 -31.49 -7.23
CA MET A 313 2.96 -32.39 -8.28
C MET A 313 3.45 -33.84 -8.14
N ASN A 314 4.76 -34.04 -7.96
CA ASN A 314 5.33 -35.38 -7.92
C ASN A 314 4.88 -36.17 -6.69
N SER A 315 4.84 -35.57 -5.51
CA SER A 315 4.37 -36.23 -4.30
C SER A 315 2.87 -36.57 -4.37
N ILE A 316 2.07 -35.70 -4.96
CA ILE A 316 0.65 -35.93 -5.18
C ILE A 316 0.43 -37.04 -6.22
N LEU A 317 1.22 -37.07 -7.30
CA LEU A 317 1.17 -38.12 -8.31
C LEU A 317 1.44 -39.49 -7.72
N GLU A 318 2.52 -39.63 -6.92
CA GLU A 318 2.87 -40.86 -6.22
C GLU A 318 1.75 -41.32 -5.29
N LEU A 319 1.19 -40.42 -4.51
CA LEU A 319 0.09 -40.68 -3.60
C LEU A 319 -1.16 -41.13 -4.34
N LEU A 320 -1.50 -40.46 -5.45
CA LEU A 320 -2.67 -40.80 -6.28
C LEU A 320 -2.54 -42.23 -6.84
N VAL A 321 -1.37 -42.59 -7.34
CA VAL A 321 -1.11 -43.94 -7.85
C VAL A 321 -1.15 -44.96 -6.72
N ALA A 322 -0.54 -44.69 -5.56
CA ALA A 322 -0.51 -45.61 -4.43
C ALA A 322 -1.91 -45.90 -3.86
N GLU A 323 -2.73 -44.88 -3.70
CA GLU A 323 -4.06 -45.04 -3.10
C GLU A 323 -5.08 -45.65 -4.07
N THR A 324 -5.01 -45.30 -5.37
CA THR A 324 -6.02 -45.74 -6.34
C THR A 324 -5.60 -46.92 -7.18
N LYS A 325 -4.31 -47.28 -7.18
CA LYS A 325 -3.70 -48.30 -8.05
C LYS A 325 -3.96 -48.06 -9.54
N THR A 326 -4.23 -46.80 -9.91
CA THR A 326 -4.43 -46.44 -11.33
C THR A 326 -3.18 -46.75 -12.15
N LEU A 327 -3.37 -47.16 -13.41
CA LEU A 327 -2.30 -47.46 -14.34
C LEU A 327 -1.80 -46.23 -15.11
N GLY A 328 -2.48 -45.07 -14.96
CA GLY A 328 -2.08 -43.88 -15.69
C GLY A 328 -2.76 -42.63 -15.18
N VAL A 329 -2.01 -41.54 -15.06
CA VAL A 329 -2.47 -40.21 -14.70
C VAL A 329 -2.15 -39.25 -15.84
N ARG A 330 -3.14 -38.50 -16.27
CA ARG A 330 -2.96 -37.40 -17.23
C ARG A 330 -2.56 -36.16 -16.48
N ILE A 331 -1.51 -35.48 -16.95
CA ILE A 331 -1.01 -34.22 -16.36
C ILE A 331 -1.08 -33.15 -17.44
N ARG A 332 -1.61 -31.99 -17.05
CA ARG A 332 -1.64 -30.79 -17.91
C ARG A 332 -1.37 -29.52 -17.13
N ASN A 333 -0.62 -28.61 -17.73
CA ASN A 333 -0.53 -27.25 -17.25
C ASN A 333 -1.80 -26.48 -17.55
N SER A 334 -2.31 -25.76 -16.60
CA SER A 334 -3.49 -24.90 -16.79
C SER A 334 -3.17 -23.50 -16.32
N GLU A 335 -3.34 -22.53 -17.21
CA GLU A 335 -3.33 -21.13 -16.84
C GLU A 335 -4.66 -20.79 -16.16
N ARG A 336 -4.58 -20.01 -15.07
CA ARG A 336 -5.77 -19.46 -14.43
C ARG A 336 -5.55 -17.99 -14.11
N TYR A 337 -6.63 -17.26 -13.98
CA TYR A 337 -6.64 -15.89 -13.49
C TYR A 337 -7.28 -15.88 -12.11
N VAL A 338 -6.55 -15.40 -11.12
CA VAL A 338 -6.99 -15.32 -9.72
C VAL A 338 -7.18 -13.87 -9.31
N VAL A 339 -8.18 -13.61 -8.49
CA VAL A 339 -8.36 -12.32 -7.85
C VAL A 339 -7.37 -12.24 -6.69
N PRO A 340 -6.48 -11.21 -6.64
CA PRO A 340 -5.60 -11.00 -5.50
C PRO A 340 -6.42 -10.85 -4.22
N ARG A 341 -6.00 -11.56 -3.18
CA ARG A 341 -6.66 -11.56 -1.88
C ARG A 341 -5.62 -11.58 -0.78
N SER A 342 -5.87 -10.87 0.30
CA SER A 342 -5.14 -10.99 1.55
C SER A 342 -5.88 -11.91 2.51
N ILE A 343 -5.13 -12.54 3.41
CA ILE A 343 -5.70 -13.22 4.58
C ILE A 343 -5.52 -12.27 5.75
N GLU A 344 -6.61 -11.92 6.39
CA GLU A 344 -6.63 -11.09 7.58
C GLU A 344 -7.11 -11.89 8.78
N GLN A 345 -6.74 -11.47 9.98
CA GLN A 345 -7.13 -12.09 11.23
C GLN A 345 -7.77 -11.07 12.14
N ASN A 346 -8.96 -11.39 12.65
CA ASN A 346 -9.63 -10.60 13.68
C ASN A 346 -9.95 -11.45 14.90
N MET A 347 -9.91 -10.81 16.09
CA MET A 347 -10.45 -11.41 17.31
C MET A 347 -11.94 -11.12 17.40
N VAL A 348 -12.75 -12.16 17.35
CA VAL A 348 -14.22 -12.08 17.41
C VAL A 348 -14.71 -12.63 18.73
N GLU A 349 -15.60 -11.90 19.42
CA GLU A 349 -16.20 -12.34 20.68
C GLU A 349 -17.60 -12.89 20.43
N ILE A 350 -17.80 -14.17 20.79
CA ILE A 350 -19.08 -14.88 20.69
C ILE A 350 -19.37 -15.55 22.04
N ASP A 351 -20.53 -15.28 22.64
CA ASP A 351 -20.95 -15.81 23.95
C ASP A 351 -19.91 -15.56 25.05
N GLY A 352 -19.22 -14.42 25.04
CA GLY A 352 -18.20 -14.07 26.04
C GLY A 352 -16.84 -14.74 25.85
N HIS A 353 -16.64 -15.51 24.76
CA HIS A 353 -15.38 -16.14 24.42
C HIS A 353 -14.76 -15.44 23.19
N LYS A 354 -13.44 -15.24 23.23
CA LYS A 354 -12.68 -14.61 22.13
C LYS A 354 -12.03 -15.67 21.26
N PHE A 355 -12.29 -15.62 19.96
CA PHE A 355 -11.76 -16.53 18.97
C PHE A 355 -10.96 -15.76 17.89
N PRO A 356 -9.77 -16.24 17.51
CA PRO A 356 -9.10 -15.75 16.31
C PRO A 356 -9.84 -16.28 15.08
N VAL A 357 -10.18 -15.38 14.16
CA VAL A 357 -10.88 -15.73 12.93
C VAL A 357 -10.11 -15.19 11.74
N HIS A 358 -9.76 -16.08 10.81
CA HIS A 358 -9.10 -15.73 9.56
C HIS A 358 -10.14 -15.60 8.44
N TYR A 359 -9.96 -14.59 7.62
CA TYR A 359 -10.82 -14.40 6.44
C TYR A 359 -10.03 -13.86 5.26
N LYS A 360 -10.44 -14.27 4.07
CA LYS A 360 -9.89 -13.80 2.80
C LYS A 360 -10.68 -12.60 2.34
N ILE A 361 -9.99 -11.48 2.10
CA ILE A 361 -10.58 -10.26 1.57
C ILE A 361 -9.95 -9.92 0.21
N VAL A 362 -10.79 -9.48 -0.73
CA VAL A 362 -10.35 -8.92 -1.99
C VAL A 362 -10.19 -7.41 -1.80
N LYS A 363 -9.00 -6.89 -2.03
CA LYS A 363 -8.69 -5.47 -1.85
C LYS A 363 -9.67 -4.58 -2.64
N GLY A 364 -10.30 -3.63 -1.96
CA GLY A 364 -11.32 -2.75 -2.57
C GLY A 364 -12.72 -3.36 -2.71
N ASN A 365 -12.98 -4.51 -2.09
CA ASN A 365 -14.29 -5.13 -2.04
C ASN A 365 -14.74 -5.34 -0.59
N THR A 366 -16.01 -5.08 -0.30
CA THR A 366 -16.62 -5.36 1.02
C THR A 366 -16.92 -6.84 1.23
N HIS A 367 -16.77 -7.68 0.20
CA HIS A 367 -16.98 -9.12 0.31
C HIS A 367 -15.71 -9.81 0.83
N PHE A 368 -15.86 -10.47 1.97
CA PHE A 368 -14.84 -11.34 2.54
C PHE A 368 -15.37 -12.77 2.72
N LYS A 369 -14.46 -13.74 2.74
CA LYS A 369 -14.75 -15.15 2.96
C LYS A 369 -14.02 -15.65 4.19
N ILE A 370 -14.77 -16.04 5.21
CA ILE A 370 -14.22 -16.62 6.46
C ILE A 370 -13.64 -18.00 6.16
N GLU A 371 -12.54 -18.36 6.82
CA GLU A 371 -11.93 -19.68 6.67
C GLU A 371 -12.82 -20.76 7.33
N PHE A 372 -13.03 -21.82 6.57
CA PHE A 372 -13.93 -22.92 6.97
C PHE A 372 -13.53 -23.57 8.31
N GLU A 373 -12.22 -23.81 8.52
CA GLU A 373 -11.74 -24.48 9.72
C GLU A 373 -11.97 -23.65 10.99
N ASP A 374 -11.92 -22.32 10.90
CA ASP A 374 -12.22 -21.44 12.02
C ASP A 374 -13.70 -21.51 12.40
N ILE A 375 -14.60 -21.44 11.43
CA ILE A 375 -16.04 -21.58 11.68
C ILE A 375 -16.34 -22.96 12.29
N LYS A 376 -15.76 -24.03 11.75
CA LYS A 376 -15.91 -25.40 12.22
C LYS A 376 -15.42 -25.59 13.66
N SER A 377 -14.24 -25.04 13.96
CA SER A 377 -13.65 -25.08 15.30
C SER A 377 -14.54 -24.38 16.33
N ILE A 378 -15.02 -23.18 16.02
CA ILE A 378 -15.91 -22.39 16.89
C ILE A 378 -17.27 -23.07 17.03
N SER A 379 -17.85 -23.58 15.95
CA SER A 379 -19.10 -24.34 15.93
C SER A 379 -19.05 -25.55 16.88
N ASN A 380 -17.96 -26.31 16.82
CA ASN A 380 -17.74 -27.46 17.70
C ASN A 380 -17.54 -27.04 19.18
N SER A 381 -16.77 -25.97 19.41
CA SER A 381 -16.48 -25.51 20.79
C SER A 381 -17.71 -24.94 21.50
N LEU A 382 -18.59 -24.25 20.74
CA LEU A 382 -19.81 -23.66 21.29
C LEU A 382 -21.04 -24.55 21.14
N ASN A 383 -20.90 -25.72 20.50
CA ASN A 383 -22.00 -26.64 20.17
C ASN A 383 -23.18 -25.93 19.47
N LYS A 384 -22.85 -25.07 18.51
CA LYS A 384 -23.82 -24.30 17.67
C LYS A 384 -23.73 -24.69 16.21
N PRO A 385 -24.83 -24.58 15.44
CA PRO A 385 -24.82 -24.87 14.01
C PRO A 385 -23.80 -24.00 13.24
N PHE A 386 -23.12 -24.62 12.27
CA PHE A 386 -22.06 -23.97 11.46
C PHE A 386 -22.51 -22.62 10.84
N HIS A 387 -23.70 -22.61 10.20
CA HIS A 387 -24.24 -21.40 9.58
C HIS A 387 -24.51 -20.27 10.58
N GLN A 388 -24.96 -20.60 11.81
CA GLN A 388 -25.19 -19.61 12.85
C GLN A 388 -23.88 -18.95 13.30
N ILE A 389 -22.82 -19.71 13.40
CA ILE A 389 -21.49 -19.19 13.73
C ILE A 389 -20.96 -18.33 12.58
N GLU A 390 -21.16 -18.76 11.33
CA GLU A 390 -20.74 -17.95 10.17
C GLU A 390 -21.43 -16.59 10.16
N ASP A 391 -22.74 -16.54 10.40
CA ASP A 391 -23.51 -15.29 10.43
C ASP A 391 -23.04 -14.36 11.55
N LEU A 392 -22.83 -14.89 12.77
CA LEU A 392 -22.34 -14.12 13.91
C LEU A 392 -20.94 -13.56 13.67
N ILE A 393 -20.03 -14.33 13.08
CA ILE A 393 -18.69 -13.85 12.74
C ILE A 393 -18.77 -12.74 11.69
N ARG A 394 -19.61 -12.92 10.66
CA ARG A 394 -19.80 -11.95 9.59
C ARG A 394 -20.32 -10.62 10.11
N GLU A 395 -21.31 -10.65 11.00
CA GLU A 395 -21.85 -9.46 11.66
C GLU A 395 -20.78 -8.73 12.47
N LYS A 396 -20.00 -9.46 13.29
CA LYS A 396 -18.97 -8.87 14.14
C LYS A 396 -17.77 -8.29 13.37
N ILE A 397 -17.42 -8.84 12.23
CA ILE A 397 -16.38 -8.27 11.38
C ILE A 397 -16.89 -6.98 10.74
N MET A 398 -18.14 -6.95 10.23
CA MET A 398 -18.74 -5.76 9.62
C MET A 398 -18.94 -4.60 10.61
N GLU A 399 -19.25 -4.89 11.90
CA GLU A 399 -19.39 -3.87 12.94
C GLU A 399 -18.07 -3.13 13.27
N LYS A 400 -16.90 -3.74 12.98
CA LYS A 400 -15.59 -3.12 13.26
C LYS A 400 -15.07 -2.27 12.11
N ASP A 401 -15.51 -2.54 10.89
CA ASP A 401 -15.05 -1.86 9.67
C ASP A 401 -15.94 -0.65 9.28
N GLY A 402 -17.00 -0.37 10.04
CA GLY A 402 -17.90 0.79 9.92
C GLY A 402 -17.69 1.80 11.01
#